data_9678e87b04254ee629f19c024a947a58
#
_entry.id   9678e87b04254ee629f19c024a947a58
#
_cell.length_a   1.000
_cell.length_b   1.000
_cell.length_c   1.000
_cell.angle_alpha   90.00
_cell.angle_beta   90.00
_cell.angle_gamma   90.00
#
_symmetry.space_group_name_H-M   'P 1'
#
loop_
_entity.id
_entity.type
_entity.pdbx_description
1 polymer ?
#
loop_
_entity_poly.entity_id
_entity_poly.type
_entity_poly.pdbx_seq_one_letter_code
_entity_poly.pdbx_strand_id
1 'polypeptide(L)'
;MSVRILLVALLICLSHGSASCVGREVAVAVSESGDAFIVQATIRPPVSPRTAWEVLVDFDHMTGILSNLTASRVVSRNGNVLIVRQEGIARFGIFSYPFKAEREIRMEPQRRILAKNLSGTLKRMESEVRLIPSGVGGVRIEYRAEFAFDSIIAGLFGVSFLNHEVEEQFQSIVAEMKRREAQAASDPLQPNR
;
A
#
# COMPACT_ATOMS: atom_id res chain seq x y z
N MET A 1 -40.57 -26.42 60.85
CA MET A 1 -39.17 -26.08 60.55
C MET A 1 -39.11 -25.55 59.11
N SER A 2 -39.09 -24.26 58.97
CA SER A 2 -39.18 -23.56 57.68
C SER A 2 -37.82 -23.16 57.21
N VAL A 3 -37.36 -23.71 56.06
CA VAL A 3 -36.11 -23.31 55.41
C VAL A 3 -36.43 -22.20 54.45
N ARG A 4 -35.94 -20.99 54.74
CA ARG A 4 -36.00 -19.83 53.87
C ARG A 4 -34.86 -19.91 52.84
N ILE A 5 -35.20 -20.11 51.58
CA ILE A 5 -34.26 -20.04 50.44
C ILE A 5 -34.13 -18.56 50.07
N LEU A 6 -32.95 -18.00 50.30
CA LEU A 6 -32.55 -16.66 49.89
C LEU A 6 -32.13 -16.65 48.41
N LEU A 7 -32.94 -16.05 47.56
CA LEU A 7 -32.68 -15.91 46.14
C LEU A 7 -31.81 -14.66 45.93
N VAL A 8 -30.50 -14.85 45.75
CA VAL A 8 -29.56 -13.77 45.34
C VAL A 8 -29.64 -13.62 43.82
N ALA A 9 -30.29 -12.56 43.37
CA ALA A 9 -30.30 -12.17 41.98
C ALA A 9 -28.92 -11.54 41.62
N LEU A 10 -28.09 -12.31 40.94
CA LEU A 10 -26.82 -11.83 40.38
C LEU A 10 -27.13 -11.05 39.09
N LEU A 11 -27.11 -9.73 39.19
CA LEU A 11 -27.22 -8.81 38.05
C LEU A 11 -25.90 -8.85 37.27
N ILE A 12 -25.85 -9.68 36.21
CA ILE A 12 -24.72 -9.67 35.27
C ILE A 12 -24.94 -8.49 34.34
N CYS A 13 -24.22 -7.38 34.60
CA CYS A 13 -24.06 -6.29 33.62
C CYS A 13 -23.27 -6.84 32.44
N LEU A 14 -23.98 -7.23 31.38
CA LEU A 14 -23.38 -7.44 30.06
C LEU A 14 -22.93 -6.09 29.52
N SER A 15 -21.71 -5.67 29.84
CA SER A 15 -21.03 -4.63 29.10
C SER A 15 -20.78 -5.16 27.69
N HIS A 16 -21.64 -4.76 26.76
CA HIS A 16 -21.39 -4.94 25.33
C HIS A 16 -20.22 -4.04 24.97
N GLY A 17 -19.02 -4.52 25.16
CA GLY A 17 -17.84 -3.95 24.57
C GLY A 17 -18.01 -4.06 23.06
N SER A 18 -18.32 -2.96 22.40
CA SER A 18 -18.22 -2.86 20.94
C SER A 18 -16.76 -3.15 20.58
N ALA A 19 -16.45 -4.40 20.25
CA ALA A 19 -15.21 -4.74 19.62
C ALA A 19 -15.18 -3.99 18.30
N SER A 20 -14.54 -2.82 18.30
CA SER A 20 -14.14 -2.17 17.07
C SER A 20 -13.28 -3.18 16.34
N CYS A 21 -13.82 -3.78 15.28
CA CYS A 21 -13.05 -4.58 14.35
C CYS A 21 -12.06 -3.61 13.69
N VAL A 22 -10.88 -3.47 14.30
CA VAL A 22 -9.77 -2.74 13.70
C VAL A 22 -9.39 -3.55 12.48
N GLY A 23 -9.97 -3.19 11.35
CA GLY A 23 -9.66 -3.81 10.08
C GLY A 23 -8.15 -3.71 9.84
N ARG A 24 -7.56 -4.77 9.32
CA ARG A 24 -6.13 -4.83 8.99
C ARG A 24 -5.75 -3.59 8.18
N GLU A 25 -4.70 -2.88 8.60
CA GLU A 25 -4.27 -1.62 7.99
C GLU A 25 -3.88 -1.81 6.52
N VAL A 26 -3.22 -2.92 6.21
CA VAL A 26 -2.87 -3.37 4.86
C VAL A 26 -3.45 -4.75 4.64
N ALA A 27 -4.25 -4.92 3.61
CA ALA A 27 -4.79 -6.19 3.16
C ALA A 27 -4.46 -6.38 1.69
N VAL A 28 -3.75 -7.45 1.35
CA VAL A 28 -3.30 -7.79 0.00
C VAL A 28 -3.88 -9.15 -0.41
N ALA A 29 -4.27 -9.26 -1.66
CA ALA A 29 -4.65 -10.50 -2.29
C ALA A 29 -3.98 -10.59 -3.66
N VAL A 30 -3.35 -11.72 -3.94
CA VAL A 30 -2.73 -12.04 -5.23
C VAL A 30 -3.41 -13.27 -5.81
N SER A 31 -3.68 -13.25 -7.09
CA SER A 31 -4.20 -14.37 -7.84
C SER A 31 -3.51 -14.51 -9.20
N GLU A 32 -3.52 -15.69 -9.76
CA GLU A 32 -3.06 -15.95 -11.13
C GLU A 32 -4.22 -15.86 -12.11
N SER A 33 -3.96 -15.33 -13.30
CA SER A 33 -4.90 -15.24 -14.40
C SER A 33 -4.15 -15.44 -15.72
N GLY A 34 -4.18 -16.67 -16.24
CA GLY A 34 -3.40 -17.05 -17.41
C GLY A 34 -1.88 -16.94 -17.17
N ASP A 35 -1.21 -16.08 -17.95
CA ASP A 35 0.21 -15.79 -17.81
C ASP A 35 0.53 -14.59 -16.90
N ALA A 36 -0.50 -14.02 -16.26
CA ALA A 36 -0.40 -12.83 -15.44
C ALA A 36 -0.76 -13.08 -13.98
N PHE A 37 -0.23 -12.22 -13.13
CA PHE A 37 -0.64 -12.07 -11.73
C PHE A 37 -1.51 -10.83 -11.58
N ILE A 38 -2.58 -10.97 -10.81
CA ILE A 38 -3.47 -9.87 -10.41
C ILE A 38 -3.25 -9.63 -8.92
N VAL A 39 -2.84 -8.41 -8.59
CA VAL A 39 -2.69 -7.93 -7.21
C VAL A 39 -3.84 -6.98 -6.90
N GLN A 40 -4.45 -7.16 -5.75
CA GLN A 40 -5.41 -6.22 -5.18
C GLN A 40 -4.98 -5.90 -3.76
N ALA A 41 -5.01 -4.63 -3.38
CA ALA A 41 -4.75 -4.25 -1.99
C ALA A 41 -5.74 -3.16 -1.54
N THR A 42 -6.09 -3.24 -0.26
CA THR A 42 -6.83 -2.19 0.44
C THR A 42 -5.99 -1.75 1.63
N ILE A 43 -5.68 -0.46 1.67
CA ILE A 43 -4.85 0.14 2.69
C ILE A 43 -5.66 1.24 3.40
N ARG A 44 -5.62 1.26 4.73
CA ARG A 44 -6.31 2.23 5.58
C ARG A 44 -5.32 2.90 6.52
N PRO A 45 -4.44 3.78 6.00
CA PRO A 45 -3.47 4.46 6.84
C PRO A 45 -4.18 5.51 7.71
N PRO A 46 -3.77 5.67 8.99
CA PRO A 46 -4.34 6.70 9.89
C PRO A 46 -3.73 8.08 9.60
N VAL A 47 -3.87 8.56 8.37
CA VAL A 47 -3.31 9.82 7.88
C VAL A 47 -4.31 10.56 7.01
N SER A 48 -4.04 11.85 6.75
CA SER A 48 -4.82 12.67 5.84
C SER A 48 -4.67 12.21 4.37
N PRO A 49 -5.67 12.46 3.51
CA PRO A 49 -5.56 12.21 2.07
C PRO A 49 -4.37 12.94 1.42
N ARG A 50 -4.03 14.12 1.94
CA ARG A 50 -2.91 14.94 1.48
C ARG A 50 -1.58 14.22 1.73
N THR A 51 -1.32 13.81 2.97
CA THR A 51 -0.10 13.08 3.32
C THR A 51 0.03 11.77 2.56
N ALA A 52 -1.07 11.02 2.43
CA ALA A 52 -1.08 9.80 1.64
C ALA A 52 -0.69 10.07 0.17
N TRP A 53 -1.25 11.11 -0.44
CA TRP A 53 -0.92 11.50 -1.81
C TRP A 53 0.55 11.90 -1.94
N GLU A 54 1.06 12.77 -1.06
CA GLU A 54 2.44 13.27 -1.09
C GLU A 54 3.46 12.13 -1.05
N VAL A 55 3.21 11.08 -0.24
CA VAL A 55 4.08 9.90 -0.17
C VAL A 55 3.98 9.06 -1.44
N LEU A 56 2.77 8.83 -1.95
CA LEU A 56 2.56 7.96 -3.12
C LEU A 56 3.17 8.52 -4.41
N VAL A 57 3.34 9.84 -4.53
CA VAL A 57 3.89 10.49 -5.72
C VAL A 57 5.35 10.95 -5.56
N ASP A 58 5.98 10.64 -4.44
CA ASP A 58 7.36 11.01 -4.14
C ASP A 58 8.37 10.04 -4.77
N PHE A 59 8.30 9.91 -6.10
CA PHE A 59 9.08 8.92 -6.83
C PHE A 59 10.59 9.09 -6.70
N ASP A 60 11.08 10.31 -6.55
CA ASP A 60 12.52 10.58 -6.45
C ASP A 60 13.12 10.13 -5.10
N HIS A 61 12.29 10.00 -4.04
CA HIS A 61 12.72 9.56 -2.72
C HIS A 61 12.27 8.13 -2.35
N MET A 62 11.71 7.37 -3.30
CA MET A 62 11.21 6.00 -3.04
C MET A 62 12.28 5.03 -2.54
N THR A 63 13.56 5.25 -2.82
CA THR A 63 14.66 4.44 -2.27
C THR A 63 14.80 4.54 -0.75
N GLY A 64 14.34 5.65 -0.15
CA GLY A 64 14.29 5.82 1.30
C GLY A 64 13.04 5.18 1.94
N ILE A 65 12.05 4.77 1.13
CA ILE A 65 10.78 4.21 1.57
C ILE A 65 10.75 2.69 1.34
N LEU A 66 11.17 2.25 0.16
CA LEU A 66 11.15 0.86 -0.28
C LEU A 66 12.56 0.28 -0.28
N SER A 67 12.82 -0.65 0.63
CA SER A 67 14.15 -1.26 0.85
C SER A 67 14.66 -2.10 -0.32
N ASN A 68 13.78 -2.53 -1.21
CA ASN A 68 14.13 -3.30 -2.40
C ASN A 68 14.55 -2.43 -3.60
N LEU A 69 14.40 -1.09 -3.53
CA LEU A 69 14.85 -0.17 -4.55
C LEU A 69 16.29 0.29 -4.30
N THR A 70 17.09 0.29 -5.35
CA THR A 70 18.46 0.85 -5.37
C THR A 70 18.54 2.18 -6.11
N ALA A 71 17.59 2.45 -6.99
CA ALA A 71 17.43 3.74 -7.65
C ALA A 71 15.95 4.00 -7.97
N SER A 72 15.55 5.27 -7.85
CA SER A 72 14.23 5.75 -8.27
C SER A 72 14.33 7.21 -8.67
N ARG A 73 13.84 7.57 -9.86
CA ARG A 73 13.88 8.96 -10.34
C ARG A 73 12.82 9.25 -11.37
N VAL A 74 12.33 10.47 -11.37
CA VAL A 74 11.52 11.03 -12.46
C VAL A 74 12.48 11.46 -13.60
N VAL A 75 12.37 10.83 -14.75
CA VAL A 75 13.23 11.13 -15.92
C VAL A 75 12.56 12.10 -16.90
N SER A 76 11.24 12.23 -16.85
CA SER A 76 10.49 13.20 -17.65
C SER A 76 9.21 13.59 -16.92
N ARG A 77 8.78 14.85 -17.12
CA ARG A 77 7.52 15.38 -16.57
C ARG A 77 6.84 16.25 -17.63
N ASN A 78 5.59 15.93 -17.91
CA ASN A 78 4.72 16.74 -18.78
C ASN A 78 3.34 16.86 -18.11
N GLY A 79 3.11 17.95 -17.40
CA GLY A 79 1.91 18.13 -16.58
C GLY A 79 1.76 17.01 -15.55
N ASN A 80 0.66 16.28 -15.64
CA ASN A 80 0.32 15.15 -14.77
C ASN A 80 0.83 13.79 -15.28
N VAL A 81 1.66 13.78 -16.32
CA VAL A 81 2.28 12.58 -16.87
C VAL A 81 3.77 12.60 -16.56
N LEU A 82 4.26 11.55 -15.93
CA LEU A 82 5.66 11.36 -15.59
C LEU A 82 6.19 10.11 -16.28
N ILE A 83 7.49 10.12 -16.60
CA ILE A 83 8.25 8.89 -16.84
C ILE A 83 9.14 8.67 -15.63
N VAL A 84 8.97 7.53 -14.98
CA VAL A 84 9.73 7.15 -13.77
C VAL A 84 10.57 5.94 -14.07
N ARG A 85 11.87 6.00 -13.75
CA ARG A 85 12.79 4.88 -13.84
C ARG A 85 13.16 4.40 -12.46
N GLN A 86 13.03 3.08 -12.26
CA GLN A 86 13.35 2.42 -11.00
C GLN A 86 14.22 1.20 -11.25
N GLU A 87 15.16 0.97 -10.35
CA GLU A 87 16.00 -0.23 -10.31
C GLU A 87 15.97 -0.77 -8.87
N GLY A 88 16.11 -2.08 -8.75
CA GLY A 88 16.06 -2.71 -7.44
C GLY A 88 16.48 -4.17 -7.46
N ILE A 89 16.33 -4.82 -6.31
CA ILE A 89 16.66 -6.22 -6.11
C ILE A 89 15.50 -6.87 -5.36
N ALA A 90 14.78 -7.75 -6.03
CA ALA A 90 13.82 -8.65 -5.37
C ALA A 90 14.60 -9.79 -4.69
N ARG A 91 14.32 -10.02 -3.39
CA ARG A 91 14.98 -11.08 -2.61
C ARG A 91 13.97 -12.14 -2.23
N PHE A 92 14.34 -13.40 -2.49
CA PHE A 92 13.51 -14.55 -2.13
C PHE A 92 14.38 -15.66 -1.51
N GLY A 93 14.33 -15.78 -0.19
CA GLY A 93 15.20 -16.68 0.55
C GLY A 93 16.68 -16.38 0.23
N ILE A 94 17.38 -17.34 -0.36
CA ILE A 94 18.79 -17.19 -0.77
C ILE A 94 18.94 -16.57 -2.17
N PHE A 95 17.87 -16.38 -2.90
CA PHE A 95 17.91 -15.85 -4.27
C PHE A 95 17.75 -14.32 -4.27
N SER A 96 18.48 -13.67 -5.14
CA SER A 96 18.39 -12.24 -5.40
C SER A 96 18.23 -12.01 -6.90
N TYR A 97 17.21 -11.27 -7.28
CA TYR A 97 16.89 -10.99 -8.66
C TYR A 97 16.88 -9.48 -8.92
N PRO A 98 17.82 -8.94 -9.70
CA PRO A 98 17.83 -7.53 -10.05
C PRO A 98 16.69 -7.22 -11.03
N PHE A 99 16.02 -6.12 -10.81
CA PHE A 99 14.98 -5.66 -11.72
C PHE A 99 15.17 -4.20 -12.12
N LYS A 100 14.64 -3.86 -13.29
CA LYS A 100 14.55 -2.50 -13.82
C LYS A 100 13.15 -2.28 -14.35
N ALA A 101 12.67 -1.05 -14.21
CA ALA A 101 11.38 -0.65 -14.75
C ALA A 101 11.44 0.81 -15.19
N GLU A 102 10.93 1.08 -16.38
CA GLU A 102 10.57 2.42 -16.82
C GLU A 102 9.06 2.44 -17.02
N ARG A 103 8.39 3.38 -16.36
CA ARG A 103 6.93 3.45 -16.31
C ARG A 103 6.43 4.83 -16.68
N GLU A 104 5.37 4.88 -17.46
CA GLU A 104 4.54 6.06 -17.59
C GLU A 104 3.57 6.10 -16.40
N ILE A 105 3.57 7.21 -15.68
CA ILE A 105 2.68 7.48 -14.56
C ILE A 105 1.75 8.61 -14.94
N ARG A 106 0.44 8.39 -14.87
CA ARG A 106 -0.57 9.43 -15.07
C ARG A 106 -1.28 9.70 -13.76
N MET A 107 -1.33 10.95 -13.36
CA MET A 107 -1.88 11.36 -12.07
C MET A 107 -3.15 12.19 -12.22
N GLU A 108 -4.16 11.84 -11.46
CA GLU A 108 -5.28 12.72 -11.15
C GLU A 108 -5.08 13.17 -9.68
N PRO A 109 -4.66 14.41 -9.42
CA PRO A 109 -4.23 14.86 -8.10
C PRO A 109 -5.20 14.48 -6.99
N GLN A 110 -4.66 13.88 -5.93
CA GLN A 110 -5.36 13.38 -4.74
C GLN A 110 -6.49 12.37 -5.00
N ARG A 111 -6.58 11.80 -6.19
CA ARG A 111 -7.64 10.86 -6.57
C ARG A 111 -7.12 9.55 -7.11
N ARG A 112 -6.24 9.61 -8.11
CA ARG A 112 -5.85 8.41 -8.86
C ARG A 112 -4.45 8.51 -9.43
N ILE A 113 -3.75 7.39 -9.43
CA ILE A 113 -2.46 7.21 -10.09
C ILE A 113 -2.59 5.97 -10.97
N LEU A 114 -2.31 6.13 -12.25
CA LEU A 114 -2.22 5.05 -13.22
C LEU A 114 -0.75 4.84 -13.57
N ALA A 115 -0.29 3.60 -13.62
CA ALA A 115 1.05 3.29 -14.08
C ALA A 115 1.01 2.22 -15.16
N LYS A 116 1.82 2.41 -16.19
CA LYS A 116 2.01 1.47 -17.28
C LYS A 116 3.49 1.24 -17.51
N ASN A 117 3.92 -0.02 -17.59
CA ASN A 117 5.29 -0.35 -17.93
C ASN A 117 5.59 0.00 -19.39
N LEU A 118 6.69 0.70 -19.62
CA LEU A 118 7.21 1.01 -20.93
C LEU A 118 8.33 0.05 -21.32
N SER A 119 9.21 -0.25 -20.36
CA SER A 119 10.34 -1.18 -20.53
C SER A 119 10.83 -1.71 -19.18
N GLY A 120 11.63 -2.75 -19.22
CA GLY A 120 12.29 -3.32 -18.04
C GLY A 120 12.10 -4.82 -17.92
N THR A 121 12.20 -5.32 -16.70
CA THR A 121 12.21 -6.76 -16.39
C THR A 121 10.85 -7.43 -16.54
N LEU A 122 9.76 -6.69 -16.30
CA LEU A 122 8.41 -7.20 -16.51
C LEU A 122 8.03 -7.16 -17.98
N LYS A 123 7.47 -8.24 -18.49
CA LYS A 123 6.92 -8.32 -19.86
C LYS A 123 5.77 -7.32 -20.05
N ARG A 124 4.89 -7.21 -19.04
CA ARG A 124 3.74 -6.30 -19.00
C ARG A 124 3.45 -5.92 -17.57
N MET A 125 3.05 -4.68 -17.33
CA MET A 125 2.49 -4.23 -16.06
C MET A 125 1.59 -3.02 -16.29
N GLU A 126 0.41 -3.08 -15.73
CA GLU A 126 -0.48 -1.94 -15.55
C GLU A 126 -0.96 -1.90 -14.11
N SER A 127 -1.07 -0.72 -13.51
CA SER A 127 -1.60 -0.59 -12.17
C SER A 127 -2.40 0.68 -11.98
N GLU A 128 -3.29 0.64 -11.00
CA GLU A 128 -4.12 1.75 -10.56
C GLU A 128 -4.09 1.85 -9.04
N VAL A 129 -3.88 3.07 -8.55
CA VAL A 129 -4.07 3.47 -7.15
C VAL A 129 -5.24 4.44 -7.12
N ARG A 130 -6.21 4.23 -6.24
CA ARG A 130 -7.31 5.15 -5.96
C ARG A 130 -7.25 5.61 -4.52
N LEU A 131 -7.37 6.91 -4.29
CA LEU A 131 -7.54 7.49 -2.97
C LEU A 131 -9.02 7.80 -2.78
N ILE A 132 -9.62 7.21 -1.77
CA ILE A 132 -11.05 7.33 -1.47
C ILE A 132 -11.17 7.95 -0.09
N PRO A 133 -11.82 9.12 0.06
CA PRO A 133 -12.08 9.71 1.36
C PRO A 133 -12.81 8.71 2.28
N SER A 134 -12.39 8.62 3.53
CA SER A 134 -12.93 7.66 4.50
C SER A 134 -13.06 8.30 5.88
N GLY A 135 -14.28 8.32 6.43
CA GLY A 135 -14.55 8.96 7.71
C GLY A 135 -14.20 10.44 7.74
N VAL A 136 -13.96 10.97 8.93
CA VAL A 136 -13.61 12.39 9.11
C VAL A 136 -12.11 12.57 8.88
N GLY A 137 -11.76 13.13 7.71
CA GLY A 137 -10.37 13.47 7.38
C GLY A 137 -9.44 12.30 7.06
N GLY A 138 -9.95 11.07 7.00
CA GLY A 138 -9.16 9.88 6.67
C GLY A 138 -9.19 9.51 5.19
N VAL A 139 -8.40 8.52 4.81
CA VAL A 139 -8.29 7.99 3.45
C VAL A 139 -8.27 6.46 3.45
N ARG A 140 -8.93 5.88 2.46
CA ARG A 140 -8.75 4.49 2.05
C ARG A 140 -8.08 4.48 0.69
N ILE A 141 -7.04 3.67 0.54
CA ILE A 141 -6.31 3.49 -0.71
C ILE A 141 -6.68 2.12 -1.26
N GLU A 142 -7.10 2.09 -2.50
CA GLU A 142 -7.32 0.86 -3.27
C GLU A 142 -6.26 0.76 -4.34
N TYR A 143 -5.60 -0.38 -4.42
CA TYR A 143 -4.59 -0.70 -5.41
C TYR A 143 -5.02 -1.92 -6.21
N ARG A 144 -4.85 -1.85 -7.51
CA ARG A 144 -4.95 -3.00 -8.41
C ARG A 144 -3.77 -2.96 -9.38
N ALA A 145 -3.13 -4.10 -9.57
CA ALA A 145 -2.13 -4.27 -10.60
C ALA A 145 -2.34 -5.59 -11.36
N GLU A 146 -1.99 -5.58 -12.62
CA GLU A 146 -1.84 -6.78 -13.44
C GLU A 146 -0.45 -6.74 -14.05
N PHE A 147 0.31 -7.84 -13.88
CA PHE A 147 1.64 -7.94 -14.44
C PHE A 147 1.99 -9.37 -14.86
N ALA A 148 2.80 -9.48 -15.89
CA ALA A 148 3.34 -10.74 -16.38
C ALA A 148 4.86 -10.70 -16.37
N PHE A 149 5.46 -11.81 -15.95
CA PHE A 149 6.87 -12.08 -16.09
C PHE A 149 7.15 -12.85 -17.38
N ASP A 150 8.41 -12.88 -17.82
CA ASP A 150 8.84 -13.91 -18.75
C ASP A 150 8.72 -15.29 -18.10
N SER A 151 8.40 -16.31 -18.89
CA SER A 151 8.05 -17.65 -18.43
C SER A 151 9.07 -18.31 -17.50
N ILE A 152 10.36 -17.99 -17.66
CA ILE A 152 11.44 -18.52 -16.80
C ILE A 152 11.33 -17.94 -15.38
N ILE A 153 10.94 -16.68 -15.25
CA ILE A 153 10.86 -15.96 -13.99
C ILE A 153 9.52 -16.26 -13.29
N ALA A 154 8.44 -16.43 -14.05
CA ALA A 154 7.12 -16.75 -13.51
C ALA A 154 7.12 -18.02 -12.64
N GLY A 155 7.91 -19.02 -12.99
CA GLY A 155 8.08 -20.24 -12.21
C GLY A 155 8.86 -20.09 -10.89
N LEU A 156 9.57 -18.99 -10.69
CA LEU A 156 10.33 -18.71 -9.47
C LEU A 156 9.50 -17.98 -8.40
N PHE A 157 8.49 -17.22 -8.82
CA PHE A 157 7.65 -16.39 -7.95
C PHE A 157 6.23 -16.94 -7.88
N GLY A 158 5.88 -17.51 -6.75
CA GLY A 158 4.51 -17.96 -6.49
C GLY A 158 3.64 -16.86 -5.87
N VAL A 159 2.32 -17.09 -5.87
CA VAL A 159 1.31 -16.19 -5.27
C VAL A 159 1.66 -15.77 -3.85
N SER A 160 2.11 -16.71 -3.01
CA SER A 160 2.45 -16.43 -1.61
C SER A 160 3.63 -15.46 -1.47
N PHE A 161 4.65 -15.60 -2.34
CA PHE A 161 5.79 -14.68 -2.35
C PHE A 161 5.35 -13.27 -2.77
N LEU A 162 4.61 -13.15 -3.86
CA LEU A 162 4.13 -11.87 -4.36
C LEU A 162 3.21 -11.18 -3.34
N ASN A 163 2.38 -11.96 -2.65
CA ASN A 163 1.51 -11.44 -1.60
C ASN A 163 2.32 -10.84 -0.45
N HIS A 164 3.36 -11.55 0.01
CA HIS A 164 4.24 -11.10 1.08
C HIS A 164 5.02 -9.84 0.68
N GLU A 165 5.67 -9.84 -0.48
CA GLU A 165 6.43 -8.69 -0.99
C GLU A 165 5.58 -7.43 -1.15
N VAL A 166 4.39 -7.56 -1.72
CA VAL A 166 3.48 -6.42 -1.91
C VAL A 166 2.96 -5.91 -0.57
N GLU A 167 2.65 -6.81 0.38
CA GLU A 167 2.24 -6.42 1.73
C GLU A 167 3.35 -5.65 2.45
N GLU A 168 4.60 -6.12 2.40
CA GLU A 168 5.76 -5.47 3.01
C GLU A 168 6.01 -4.07 2.41
N GLN A 169 5.91 -3.95 1.07
CA GLN A 169 6.03 -2.66 0.41
C GLN A 169 4.97 -1.66 0.86
N PHE A 170 3.70 -2.08 0.94
CA PHE A 170 2.64 -1.19 1.43
C PHE A 170 2.77 -0.87 2.92
N GLN A 171 3.26 -1.79 3.75
CA GLN A 171 3.58 -1.49 5.15
C GLN A 171 4.66 -0.41 5.27
N SER A 172 5.71 -0.48 4.44
CA SER A 172 6.77 0.53 4.38
C SER A 172 6.24 1.90 3.94
N ILE A 173 5.38 1.94 2.93
CA ILE A 173 4.71 3.16 2.47
C ILE A 173 3.83 3.76 3.58
N VAL A 174 3.07 2.94 4.29
CA VAL A 174 2.23 3.38 5.41
C VAL A 174 3.07 3.91 6.58
N ALA A 175 4.20 3.27 6.89
CA ALA A 175 5.12 3.75 7.91
C ALA A 175 5.66 5.16 7.57
N GLU A 176 6.01 5.39 6.31
CA GLU A 176 6.43 6.71 5.84
C GLU A 176 5.29 7.74 5.88
N MET A 177 4.07 7.36 5.51
CA MET A 177 2.90 8.23 5.63
C MET A 177 2.70 8.68 7.09
N LYS A 178 2.74 7.75 8.04
CA LYS A 178 2.62 8.04 9.48
C LYS A 178 3.73 8.98 9.97
N ARG A 179 4.96 8.75 9.52
CA ARG A 179 6.09 9.59 9.88
C ARG A 179 5.90 11.03 9.40
N ARG A 180 5.48 11.23 8.13
CA ARG A 180 5.23 12.58 7.58
C ARG A 180 4.05 13.27 8.24
N GLU A 181 2.96 12.54 8.51
CA GLU A 181 1.79 13.09 9.22
C GLU A 181 2.17 13.58 10.63
N ALA A 182 2.95 12.79 11.37
CA ALA A 182 3.43 13.18 12.69
C ALA A 182 4.35 14.41 12.64
N GLN A 183 5.21 14.51 11.63
CA GLN A 183 6.07 15.68 11.43
C GLN A 183 5.24 16.93 11.12
N ALA A 184 4.25 16.83 10.24
CA ALA A 184 3.36 17.95 9.91
C ALA A 184 2.58 18.43 11.13
N ALA A 185 2.15 17.51 12.01
CA ALA A 185 1.47 17.87 13.27
C ALA A 185 2.40 18.53 14.30
N SER A 186 3.70 18.28 14.21
CA SER A 186 4.72 18.81 15.15
C SER A 186 5.33 20.16 14.70
N ASP A 187 5.04 20.61 13.48
CA ASP A 187 5.55 21.89 12.95
C ASP A 187 4.47 22.98 13.08
N PRO A 188 4.53 23.86 14.11
CA PRO A 188 3.51 24.88 14.37
C PRO A 188 3.57 26.06 13.37
N LEU A 189 4.50 26.05 12.40
CA LEU A 189 4.75 27.17 11.48
C LEU A 189 4.17 27.00 10.07
N GLN A 190 3.41 25.93 9.79
CA GLN A 190 2.65 25.84 8.55
C GLN A 190 1.15 26.12 8.79
N PRO A 191 0.70 27.39 8.70
CA PRO A 191 -0.74 27.65 8.58
C PRO A 191 -1.24 27.05 7.26
N ASN A 192 -2.41 26.41 7.33
CA ASN A 192 -3.13 25.86 6.17
C ASN A 192 -3.00 26.77 4.93
N ARG A 193 -2.27 26.31 3.93
CA ARG A 193 -2.32 26.85 2.57
C ARG A 193 -3.10 25.95 1.65
#